data_54d9521a26ad958978f33fbdfda0f071
#
_entry.id   54d9521a26ad958978f33fbdfda0f071
#
_cell.length_a   1.000
_cell.length_b   1.000
_cell.length_c   1.000
_cell.angle_alpha   90.00
_cell.angle_beta   90.00
_cell.angle_gamma   90.00
#
_symmetry.space_group_name_H-M   'P 1'
#
loop_
_entity.id
_entity.type
_entity.pdbx_description
1 polymer ?
#
loop_
_entity_poly.entity_id
_entity_poly.type
_entity_poly.pdbx_seq_one_letter_code
_entity_poly.pdbx_strand_id
1 'polypeptide(L)'
;MSTSTLVITGASRGIGLATARLFASEGWRVVNISRSPIDLEGGVQLGIDLSDAGWEGAQSDELLASVAGSARIALVHNAGLLGKDSVPTLDAAHLARALQVNVIAPQQLNRLLLPVMGPGSSIVYVGSTLGEKAVAGACSYVVSKHALIGLMRATCQDLAGRGIHTACVCPGFTDTEMLRAHVGADEAILGSLAGSMTFGRLISPGEVAETIRFCSLNPVINGSVIHANLGQVER
;
A
#
# COMPACT_ATOMS: atom_id res chain seq x y z
N MET A 1 -1.97 28.88 4.27
CA MET A 1 -1.67 27.73 5.14
C MET A 1 -1.01 26.65 4.29
N SER A 2 0.09 26.09 4.72
CA SER A 2 0.76 25.01 3.97
C SER A 2 -0.07 23.72 4.08
N THR A 3 -0.42 23.12 2.94
CA THR A 3 -1.34 21.97 2.87
C THR A 3 -0.56 20.66 3.06
N SER A 4 -1.07 19.76 3.89
CA SER A 4 -0.57 18.38 3.94
C SER A 4 -1.02 17.60 2.71
N THR A 5 -0.16 16.73 2.16
CA THR A 5 -0.47 15.96 0.95
C THR A 5 -0.35 14.47 1.22
N LEU A 6 -1.41 13.72 0.87
CA LEU A 6 -1.36 12.27 0.73
C LEU A 6 -0.96 11.93 -0.71
N VAL A 7 0.12 11.22 -0.89
CA VAL A 7 0.44 10.54 -2.16
C VAL A 7 0.15 9.07 -1.96
N ILE A 8 -0.75 8.51 -2.73
CA ILE A 8 -1.18 7.12 -2.56
C ILE A 8 -1.19 6.37 -3.89
N THR A 9 -0.71 5.13 -3.88
CA THR A 9 -0.77 4.27 -5.05
C THR A 9 -2.00 3.37 -5.00
N GLY A 10 -2.70 3.20 -6.13
CA GLY A 10 -3.82 2.27 -6.25
C GLY A 10 -5.08 2.68 -5.47
N ALA A 11 -5.42 3.98 -5.45
CA ALA A 11 -6.60 4.48 -4.71
C ALA A 11 -7.89 4.51 -5.54
N SER A 12 -7.94 3.87 -6.70
CA SER A 12 -9.18 3.80 -7.50
C SER A 12 -10.28 2.94 -6.86
N ARG A 13 -9.94 2.06 -5.90
CA ARG A 13 -10.86 1.15 -5.21
C ARG A 13 -10.30 0.61 -3.89
N GLY A 14 -11.12 -0.14 -3.16
CA GLY A 14 -10.73 -0.91 -1.98
C GLY A 14 -10.09 -0.06 -0.88
N ILE A 15 -9.02 -0.59 -0.27
CA ILE A 15 -8.29 0.06 0.83
C ILE A 15 -7.76 1.44 0.41
N GLY A 16 -7.21 1.55 -0.80
CA GLY A 16 -6.67 2.80 -1.31
C GLY A 16 -7.72 3.91 -1.41
N LEU A 17 -8.90 3.60 -1.96
CA LEU A 17 -10.00 4.56 -2.06
C LEU A 17 -10.52 4.98 -0.67
N ALA A 18 -10.69 4.03 0.24
CA ALA A 18 -11.10 4.32 1.61
C ALA A 18 -10.09 5.24 2.31
N THR A 19 -8.79 4.98 2.14
CA THR A 19 -7.70 5.81 2.68
C THR A 19 -7.73 7.22 2.07
N ALA A 20 -7.86 7.33 0.75
CA ALA A 20 -7.90 8.61 0.06
C ALA A 20 -9.08 9.47 0.52
N ARG A 21 -10.28 8.89 0.65
CA ARG A 21 -11.49 9.57 1.15
C ARG A 21 -11.33 10.04 2.60
N LEU A 22 -10.74 9.21 3.45
CA LEU A 22 -10.49 9.54 4.85
C LEU A 22 -9.56 10.76 4.97
N PHE A 23 -8.42 10.77 4.27
CA PHE A 23 -7.49 11.89 4.30
C PHE A 23 -8.10 13.17 3.68
N ALA A 24 -8.85 13.04 2.58
CA ALA A 24 -9.55 14.18 1.98
C ALA A 24 -10.56 14.81 2.94
N SER A 25 -11.33 14.00 3.70
CA SER A 25 -12.27 14.50 4.70
C SER A 25 -11.59 15.27 5.85
N GLU A 26 -10.30 15.06 6.07
CA GLU A 26 -9.46 15.77 7.03
C GLU A 26 -8.71 16.97 6.41
N GLY A 27 -9.04 17.34 5.17
CA GLY A 27 -8.49 18.52 4.49
C GLY A 27 -7.10 18.30 3.86
N TRP A 28 -6.66 17.04 3.68
CA TRP A 28 -5.45 16.74 2.95
C TRP A 28 -5.67 16.82 1.45
N ARG A 29 -4.70 17.38 0.73
CA ARG A 29 -4.64 17.20 -0.72
C ARG A 29 -4.32 15.75 -1.04
N VAL A 30 -5.05 15.13 -1.97
CA VAL A 30 -4.85 13.74 -2.36
C VAL A 30 -4.28 13.66 -3.77
N VAL A 31 -3.17 12.95 -3.93
CA VAL A 31 -2.55 12.61 -5.22
C VAL A 31 -2.60 11.09 -5.36
N ASN A 32 -3.41 10.62 -6.31
CA ASN A 32 -3.53 9.19 -6.61
C ASN A 32 -2.64 8.79 -7.79
N ILE A 33 -1.86 7.75 -7.61
CA ILE A 33 -1.04 7.12 -8.65
C ILE A 33 -1.66 5.78 -8.99
N SER A 34 -2.37 5.70 -10.12
CA SER A 34 -2.98 4.46 -10.58
C SER A 34 -3.38 4.55 -12.06
N ARG A 35 -3.62 3.40 -12.68
CA ARG A 35 -4.07 3.30 -14.08
C ARG A 35 -5.50 3.79 -14.28
N SER A 36 -6.34 3.64 -13.26
CA SER A 36 -7.74 4.04 -13.29
C SER A 36 -7.97 5.30 -12.45
N PRO A 37 -8.87 6.19 -12.85
CA PRO A 37 -9.15 7.40 -12.09
C PRO A 37 -9.70 7.07 -10.70
N ILE A 38 -9.49 8.01 -9.77
CA ILE A 38 -10.10 7.99 -8.45
C ILE A 38 -11.43 8.74 -8.49
N ASP A 39 -12.46 8.17 -7.86
CA ASP A 39 -13.73 8.84 -7.59
C ASP A 39 -13.61 9.66 -6.29
N LEU A 40 -13.00 10.84 -6.40
CA LEU A 40 -12.77 11.77 -5.30
C LEU A 40 -12.71 13.19 -5.83
N GLU A 41 -13.65 14.05 -5.38
CA GLU A 41 -13.66 15.46 -5.73
C GLU A 41 -12.38 16.18 -5.25
N GLY A 42 -11.76 16.97 -6.10
CA GLY A 42 -10.50 17.66 -5.81
C GLY A 42 -9.26 16.79 -5.73
N GLY A 43 -9.37 15.47 -5.97
CA GLY A 43 -8.24 14.57 -6.04
C GLY A 43 -7.43 14.75 -7.33
N VAL A 44 -6.09 14.77 -7.21
CA VAL A 44 -5.19 14.79 -8.36
C VAL A 44 -4.96 13.35 -8.83
N GLN A 45 -5.16 13.11 -10.12
CA GLN A 45 -4.96 11.79 -10.74
C GLN A 45 -3.70 11.78 -11.59
N LEU A 46 -2.77 10.88 -11.29
CA LEU A 46 -1.62 10.56 -12.14
C LEU A 46 -1.82 9.16 -12.73
N GLY A 47 -1.98 9.12 -14.07
CA GLY A 47 -2.26 7.89 -14.82
C GLY A 47 -0.99 7.06 -15.06
N ILE A 48 -0.44 6.45 -14.00
CA ILE A 48 0.83 5.71 -14.05
C ILE A 48 0.58 4.20 -13.94
N ASP A 49 1.16 3.42 -14.86
CA ASP A 49 1.26 1.96 -14.72
C ASP A 49 2.57 1.58 -14.02
N LEU A 50 2.47 1.25 -12.73
CA LEU A 50 3.62 0.85 -11.92
C LEU A 50 4.23 -0.51 -12.34
N SER A 51 3.62 -1.24 -13.28
CA SER A 51 4.21 -2.44 -13.87
C SER A 51 5.20 -2.14 -15.00
N ASP A 52 5.19 -0.92 -15.52
CA ASP A 52 6.23 -0.41 -16.42
C ASP A 52 7.45 0.03 -15.60
N ALA A 53 8.60 -0.61 -15.80
CA ALA A 53 9.84 -0.26 -15.08
C ALA A 53 10.36 1.13 -15.44
N GLY A 54 9.98 1.67 -16.60
CA GLY A 54 10.42 2.96 -17.12
C GLY A 54 9.49 4.15 -16.82
N TRP A 55 8.43 3.96 -16.03
CA TRP A 55 7.43 5.00 -15.77
C TRP A 55 8.04 6.34 -15.27
N GLU A 56 9.13 6.31 -14.52
CA GLU A 56 9.76 7.50 -13.95
C GLU A 56 10.19 8.50 -15.03
N GLY A 57 10.70 8.01 -16.16
CA GLY A 57 11.20 8.88 -17.23
C GLY A 57 10.13 9.78 -17.87
N ALA A 58 8.86 9.37 -17.81
CA ALA A 58 7.75 10.11 -18.41
C ALA A 58 6.94 10.92 -17.40
N GLN A 59 6.86 10.49 -16.13
CA GLN A 59 5.89 11.02 -15.16
C GLN A 59 6.51 11.61 -13.89
N SER A 60 7.83 11.59 -13.72
CA SER A 60 8.49 12.13 -12.50
C SER A 60 8.24 13.62 -12.29
N ASP A 61 8.31 14.43 -13.35
CA ASP A 61 8.12 15.88 -13.24
C ASP A 61 6.69 16.23 -12.84
N GLU A 62 5.69 15.52 -13.39
CA GLU A 62 4.28 15.72 -13.05
C GLU A 62 4.02 15.33 -11.58
N LEU A 63 4.59 14.21 -11.12
CA LEU A 63 4.48 13.79 -9.72
C LEU A 63 5.13 14.83 -8.79
N LEU A 64 6.33 15.30 -9.07
CA LEU A 64 7.00 16.33 -8.26
C LEU A 64 6.23 17.64 -8.24
N ALA A 65 5.67 18.07 -9.37
CA ALA A 65 4.81 19.25 -9.45
C ALA A 65 3.54 19.08 -8.62
N SER A 66 2.95 17.88 -8.58
CA SER A 66 1.73 17.60 -7.81
C SER A 66 1.91 17.70 -6.30
N VAL A 67 3.13 17.56 -5.78
CA VAL A 67 3.45 17.67 -4.36
C VAL A 67 4.11 19.00 -3.97
N ALA A 68 4.34 19.88 -4.94
CA ALA A 68 4.99 21.17 -4.69
C ALA A 68 4.24 21.99 -3.63
N GLY A 69 5.00 22.62 -2.71
CA GLY A 69 4.45 23.44 -1.63
C GLY A 69 3.77 22.64 -0.49
N SER A 70 3.89 21.31 -0.48
CA SER A 70 3.40 20.50 0.63
C SER A 70 4.17 20.77 1.92
N ALA A 71 3.45 20.99 3.03
CA ALA A 71 4.07 21.15 4.36
C ALA A 71 4.69 19.83 4.83
N ARG A 72 3.97 18.74 4.58
CA ARG A 72 4.37 17.36 4.84
C ARG A 72 3.68 16.43 3.84
N ILE A 73 4.30 15.30 3.60
CA ILE A 73 3.80 14.29 2.67
C ILE A 73 3.59 12.98 3.45
N ALA A 74 2.41 12.40 3.35
CA ALA A 74 2.17 11.00 3.67
C ALA A 74 2.22 10.20 2.38
N LEU A 75 3.26 9.39 2.17
CA LEU A 75 3.40 8.50 1.03
C LEU A 75 2.87 7.11 1.41
N VAL A 76 1.83 6.63 0.72
CA VAL A 76 1.20 5.34 1.00
C VAL A 76 1.35 4.40 -0.19
N HIS A 77 2.18 3.39 -0.04
CA HIS A 77 2.38 2.31 -1.00
C HIS A 77 1.27 1.26 -0.84
N ASN A 78 0.12 1.48 -1.50
CA ASN A 78 -1.02 0.58 -1.41
C ASN A 78 -1.23 -0.29 -2.66
N ALA A 79 -0.79 0.15 -3.83
CA ALA A 79 -0.90 -0.67 -5.04
C ALA A 79 -0.24 -2.04 -4.84
N GLY A 80 -0.89 -3.07 -5.34
CA GLY A 80 -0.37 -4.44 -5.23
C GLY A 80 -0.90 -5.34 -6.32
N LEU A 81 -0.09 -6.31 -6.71
CA LEU A 81 -0.42 -7.39 -7.62
C LEU A 81 -0.46 -8.70 -6.85
N LEU A 82 -1.62 -9.37 -6.84
CA LEU A 82 -1.83 -10.69 -6.25
C LEU A 82 -2.03 -11.70 -7.38
N GLY A 83 -1.09 -12.63 -7.53
CA GLY A 83 -1.14 -13.72 -8.50
C GLY A 83 -1.69 -15.03 -7.89
N LYS A 84 -2.20 -15.91 -8.74
CA LYS A 84 -2.44 -17.32 -8.44
C LYS A 84 -1.33 -18.13 -9.07
N ASP A 85 -0.30 -18.46 -8.31
CA ASP A 85 0.89 -19.13 -8.80
C ASP A 85 1.55 -19.99 -7.71
N SER A 86 2.37 -20.93 -8.14
CA SER A 86 3.09 -21.84 -7.24
C SER A 86 4.53 -22.04 -7.74
N VAL A 87 5.43 -22.46 -6.87
CA VAL A 87 6.85 -22.67 -7.25
C VAL A 87 7.02 -23.48 -8.53
N PRO A 88 6.27 -24.59 -8.78
CA PRO A 88 6.43 -25.37 -10.00
C PRO A 88 5.92 -24.67 -11.28
N THR A 89 5.03 -23.66 -11.17
CA THR A 89 4.35 -23.05 -12.31
C THR A 89 4.69 -21.59 -12.52
N LEU A 90 5.36 -20.94 -11.54
CA LEU A 90 5.71 -19.54 -11.59
C LEU A 90 6.91 -19.32 -12.52
N ASP A 91 6.71 -18.63 -13.63
CA ASP A 91 7.80 -18.18 -14.49
C ASP A 91 8.48 -16.90 -13.97
N ALA A 92 9.69 -16.65 -14.45
CA ALA A 92 10.51 -15.53 -14.01
C ALA A 92 9.89 -14.17 -14.39
N ALA A 93 9.19 -14.08 -15.52
CA ALA A 93 8.58 -12.82 -15.96
C ALA A 93 7.40 -12.44 -15.07
N HIS A 94 6.59 -13.41 -14.66
CA HIS A 94 5.49 -13.18 -13.72
C HIS A 94 6.01 -12.75 -12.34
N LEU A 95 7.05 -13.43 -11.83
CA LEU A 95 7.69 -13.02 -10.57
C LEU A 95 8.29 -11.62 -10.67
N ALA A 96 8.99 -11.31 -11.76
CA ALA A 96 9.57 -9.98 -11.99
C ALA A 96 8.48 -8.89 -12.00
N ARG A 97 7.34 -9.14 -12.65
CA ARG A 97 6.21 -8.20 -12.67
C ARG A 97 5.59 -7.98 -11.27
N ALA A 98 5.45 -9.05 -10.49
CA ALA A 98 4.97 -8.93 -9.10
C ALA A 98 5.93 -8.10 -8.25
N LEU A 99 7.24 -8.33 -8.37
CA LEU A 99 8.27 -7.55 -7.70
C LEU A 99 8.31 -6.09 -8.20
N GLN A 100 8.14 -5.86 -9.50
CA GLN A 100 8.08 -4.50 -10.05
C GLN A 100 6.97 -3.68 -9.39
N VAL A 101 5.75 -4.19 -9.34
CA VAL A 101 4.61 -3.46 -8.76
C VAL A 101 4.72 -3.35 -7.24
N ASN A 102 5.04 -4.46 -6.56
CA ASN A 102 4.90 -4.55 -5.10
C ASN A 102 6.14 -4.05 -4.34
N VAL A 103 7.32 -3.96 -5.00
CA VAL A 103 8.60 -3.64 -4.32
C VAL A 103 9.39 -2.55 -5.05
N ILE A 104 9.62 -2.72 -6.35
CA ILE A 104 10.51 -1.81 -7.11
C ILE A 104 9.83 -0.45 -7.29
N ALA A 105 8.55 -0.41 -7.67
CA ALA A 105 7.82 0.85 -7.79
C ALA A 105 7.72 1.62 -6.46
N PRO A 106 7.45 1.01 -5.29
CA PRO A 106 7.64 1.65 -3.98
C PRO A 106 9.03 2.26 -3.79
N GLN A 107 10.10 1.55 -4.14
CA GLN A 107 11.46 2.06 -4.02
C GLN A 107 11.73 3.23 -4.98
N GLN A 108 11.24 3.16 -6.21
CA GLN A 108 11.33 4.24 -7.18
C GLN A 108 10.62 5.51 -6.67
N LEU A 109 9.40 5.37 -6.14
CA LEU A 109 8.64 6.48 -5.55
C LEU A 109 9.35 7.06 -4.31
N ASN A 110 9.93 6.22 -3.45
CA ASN A 110 10.74 6.68 -2.33
C ASN A 110 11.91 7.55 -2.83
N ARG A 111 12.69 7.04 -3.78
CA ARG A 111 13.84 7.74 -4.35
C ARG A 111 13.46 9.10 -4.92
N LEU A 112 12.30 9.16 -5.60
CA LEU A 112 11.82 10.37 -6.26
C LEU A 112 11.29 11.41 -5.27
N LEU A 113 10.54 10.97 -4.24
CA LEU A 113 9.84 11.89 -3.32
C LEU A 113 10.66 12.27 -2.08
N LEU A 114 11.58 11.42 -1.62
CA LEU A 114 12.40 11.71 -0.43
C LEU A 114 13.17 13.05 -0.46
N PRO A 115 13.67 13.54 -1.60
CA PRO A 115 14.31 14.86 -1.66
C PRO A 115 13.37 16.03 -1.32
N VAL A 116 12.06 15.88 -1.52
CA VAL A 116 11.03 16.90 -1.25
C VAL A 116 10.20 16.64 -0.01
N MET A 117 10.45 15.54 0.70
CA MET A 117 9.82 15.20 1.97
C MET A 117 10.59 15.81 3.13
N GLY A 118 9.93 16.68 3.90
CA GLY A 118 10.47 17.30 5.12
C GLY A 118 10.08 16.55 6.40
N PRO A 119 10.59 17.01 7.57
CA PRO A 119 10.22 16.48 8.90
C PRO A 119 8.70 16.49 9.09
N GLY A 120 8.18 15.45 9.77
CA GLY A 120 6.74 15.22 9.94
C GLY A 120 6.07 14.48 8.77
N SER A 121 6.81 14.19 7.69
CA SER A 121 6.36 13.28 6.63
C SER A 121 6.43 11.81 7.06
N SER A 122 5.73 10.96 6.32
CA SER A 122 5.68 9.51 6.61
C SER A 122 5.67 8.67 5.33
N ILE A 123 6.14 7.43 5.42
CA ILE A 123 6.03 6.43 4.36
C ILE A 123 5.37 5.19 4.95
N VAL A 124 4.15 4.89 4.50
CA VAL A 124 3.39 3.71 4.94
C VAL A 124 3.29 2.70 3.81
N TYR A 125 3.68 1.49 4.09
CA TYR A 125 3.61 0.37 3.17
C TYR A 125 2.41 -0.50 3.51
N VAL A 126 1.55 -0.79 2.54
CA VAL A 126 0.47 -1.75 2.72
C VAL A 126 1.00 -3.14 2.39
N GLY A 127 1.41 -3.84 3.44
CA GLY A 127 1.90 -5.21 3.40
C GLY A 127 0.80 -6.24 3.23
N SER A 128 0.92 -7.32 3.96
CA SER A 128 -0.05 -8.39 4.11
C SER A 128 0.38 -9.26 5.29
N THR A 129 -0.52 -10.02 5.91
CA THR A 129 -0.14 -11.14 6.79
C THR A 129 0.79 -12.14 6.07
N LEU A 130 0.70 -12.23 4.73
CA LEU A 130 1.61 -13.02 3.89
C LEU A 130 3.00 -12.36 3.67
N GLY A 131 3.30 -11.30 4.36
CA GLY A 131 4.67 -10.75 4.45
C GLY A 131 5.52 -11.41 5.54
N GLU A 132 4.92 -12.21 6.42
CA GLU A 132 5.60 -12.91 7.54
C GLU A 132 5.26 -14.39 7.61
N LYS A 133 4.26 -14.84 6.81
CA LYS A 133 3.89 -16.25 6.66
C LYS A 133 3.62 -16.58 5.20
N ALA A 134 3.36 -17.84 4.89
CA ALA A 134 3.13 -18.29 3.52
C ALA A 134 1.87 -19.15 3.42
N VAL A 135 1.28 -19.17 2.22
CA VAL A 135 0.19 -20.07 1.83
C VAL A 135 0.49 -20.64 0.45
N ALA A 136 -0.01 -21.83 0.16
CA ALA A 136 0.06 -22.40 -1.16
C ALA A 136 -0.71 -21.56 -2.19
N GLY A 137 -0.24 -21.52 -3.44
CA GLY A 137 -0.94 -20.87 -4.54
C GLY A 137 -0.74 -19.35 -4.65
N ALA A 138 0.20 -18.76 -3.90
CA ALA A 138 0.47 -17.31 -3.89
C ALA A 138 1.98 -17.00 -3.80
N CYS A 139 2.82 -17.78 -4.49
CA CYS A 139 4.28 -17.71 -4.34
C CYS A 139 4.83 -16.32 -4.65
N SER A 140 4.52 -15.73 -5.82
CA SER A 140 5.01 -14.39 -6.19
C SER A 140 4.57 -13.31 -5.20
N TYR A 141 3.34 -13.41 -4.70
CA TYR A 141 2.81 -12.47 -3.73
C TYR A 141 3.51 -12.59 -2.37
N VAL A 142 3.66 -13.81 -1.85
CA VAL A 142 4.39 -14.08 -0.60
C VAL A 142 5.80 -13.50 -0.67
N VAL A 143 6.56 -13.83 -1.73
CA VAL A 143 7.93 -13.30 -1.94
C VAL A 143 7.94 -11.78 -1.94
N SER A 144 7.02 -11.16 -2.70
CA SER A 144 6.99 -9.70 -2.81
C SER A 144 6.61 -9.01 -1.49
N LYS A 145 5.70 -9.59 -0.70
CA LYS A 145 5.28 -8.99 0.58
C LYS A 145 6.33 -9.15 1.68
N HIS A 146 7.10 -10.24 1.68
CA HIS A 146 8.29 -10.36 2.53
C HIS A 146 9.35 -9.32 2.15
N ALA A 147 9.63 -9.16 0.86
CA ALA A 147 10.57 -8.15 0.38
C ALA A 147 10.12 -6.72 0.72
N LEU A 148 8.81 -6.42 0.66
CA LEU A 148 8.26 -5.11 1.00
C LEU A 148 8.49 -4.75 2.48
N ILE A 149 8.34 -5.70 3.40
CA ILE A 149 8.66 -5.49 4.83
C ILE A 149 10.17 -5.20 4.99
N GLY A 150 11.03 -5.93 4.27
CA GLY A 150 12.46 -5.67 4.23
C GLY A 150 12.79 -4.26 3.74
N LEU A 151 12.14 -3.81 2.65
CA LEU A 151 12.28 -2.46 2.11
C LEU A 151 11.86 -1.40 3.13
N MET A 152 10.73 -1.57 3.81
CA MET A 152 10.28 -0.66 4.86
C MET A 152 11.31 -0.53 5.99
N ARG A 153 11.83 -1.66 6.47
CA ARG A 153 12.84 -1.69 7.56
C ARG A 153 14.14 -0.99 7.14
N ALA A 154 14.63 -1.24 5.92
CA ALA A 154 15.80 -0.57 5.38
C ALA A 154 15.56 0.95 5.26
N THR A 155 14.41 1.35 4.70
CA THR A 155 14.03 2.77 4.59
C THR A 155 14.00 3.45 5.96
N CYS A 156 13.49 2.78 6.99
CA CYS A 156 13.50 3.29 8.36
C CYS A 156 14.92 3.65 8.84
N GLN A 157 15.90 2.76 8.60
CA GLN A 157 17.29 2.98 9.02
C GLN A 157 17.96 4.10 8.22
N ASP A 158 17.75 4.11 6.89
CA ASP A 158 18.34 5.12 6.00
C ASP A 158 17.82 6.55 6.26
N LEU A 159 16.63 6.68 6.88
CA LEU A 159 16.03 7.96 7.22
C LEU A 159 16.33 8.45 8.64
N ALA A 160 17.28 7.82 9.33
CA ALA A 160 17.68 8.24 10.69
C ALA A 160 18.05 9.74 10.72
N GLY A 161 17.47 10.47 11.67
CA GLY A 161 17.69 11.92 11.84
C GLY A 161 16.92 12.83 10.89
N ARG A 162 16.17 12.30 9.91
CA ARG A 162 15.42 13.12 8.94
C ARG A 162 14.03 13.57 9.42
N GLY A 163 13.55 13.06 10.56
CA GLY A 163 12.20 13.36 11.06
C GLY A 163 11.08 12.80 10.17
N ILE A 164 11.39 11.80 9.35
CA ILE A 164 10.45 11.06 8.50
C ILE A 164 10.32 9.64 9.10
N HIS A 165 9.10 9.17 9.31
CA HIS A 165 8.88 7.84 9.88
C HIS A 165 8.26 6.87 8.87
N THR A 166 8.43 5.58 9.12
CA THR A 166 7.94 4.50 8.27
C THR A 166 7.12 3.49 9.07
N ALA A 167 6.16 2.85 8.43
CA ALA A 167 5.46 1.69 8.97
C ALA A 167 4.98 0.76 7.87
N CYS A 168 4.77 -0.52 8.21
CA CYS A 168 4.11 -1.47 7.34
C CYS A 168 2.80 -1.91 7.99
N VAL A 169 1.66 -1.62 7.35
CA VAL A 169 0.36 -2.14 7.75
C VAL A 169 0.13 -3.45 7.01
N CYS A 170 -0.11 -4.53 7.74
CA CYS A 170 -0.35 -5.88 7.23
C CYS A 170 -1.82 -6.28 7.43
N PRO A 171 -2.70 -6.01 6.44
CA PRO A 171 -4.08 -6.42 6.53
C PRO A 171 -4.23 -7.95 6.47
N GLY A 172 -5.26 -8.47 7.16
CA GLY A 172 -5.81 -9.79 6.91
C GLY A 172 -6.81 -9.78 5.74
N PHE A 173 -7.77 -10.73 5.75
CA PHE A 173 -8.79 -10.81 4.71
C PHE A 173 -9.72 -9.60 4.76
N THR A 174 -9.50 -8.67 3.83
CA THR A 174 -10.25 -7.42 3.70
C THR A 174 -11.24 -7.53 2.55
N ASP A 175 -12.50 -7.16 2.76
CA ASP A 175 -13.55 -7.20 1.75
C ASP A 175 -13.29 -6.14 0.66
N THR A 176 -12.58 -6.55 -0.37
CA THR A 176 -12.17 -5.72 -1.50
C THR A 176 -12.44 -6.46 -2.81
N GLU A 177 -12.50 -5.72 -3.89
CA GLU A 177 -12.60 -6.29 -5.24
C GLU A 177 -11.41 -7.21 -5.55
N MET A 178 -10.23 -6.93 -5.00
CA MET A 178 -9.04 -7.79 -5.15
C MET A 178 -9.26 -9.16 -4.51
N LEU A 179 -9.78 -9.22 -3.27
CA LEU A 179 -10.07 -10.47 -2.59
C LEU A 179 -11.18 -11.23 -3.34
N ARG A 180 -12.29 -10.56 -3.65
CA ARG A 180 -13.43 -11.16 -4.36
C ARG A 180 -13.03 -11.72 -5.72
N ALA A 181 -12.21 -11.00 -6.49
CA ALA A 181 -11.66 -11.50 -7.76
C ALA A 181 -10.72 -12.71 -7.56
N HIS A 182 -9.95 -12.72 -6.48
CA HIS A 182 -9.04 -13.82 -6.18
C HIS A 182 -9.78 -15.12 -5.81
N VAL A 183 -10.84 -15.03 -5.01
CA VAL A 183 -11.65 -16.20 -4.59
C VAL A 183 -12.81 -16.51 -5.53
N GLY A 184 -13.03 -15.71 -6.59
CA GLY A 184 -14.10 -15.91 -7.57
C GLY A 184 -15.47 -15.44 -7.07
N ALA A 185 -15.51 -14.54 -6.08
CA ALA A 185 -16.73 -14.05 -5.44
C ALA A 185 -17.65 -15.18 -4.88
N ASP A 186 -17.06 -16.32 -4.50
CA ASP A 186 -17.77 -17.45 -3.90
C ASP A 186 -18.08 -17.13 -2.44
N GLU A 187 -19.36 -16.99 -2.12
CA GLU A 187 -19.82 -16.62 -0.78
C GLU A 187 -19.49 -17.69 0.27
N ALA A 188 -19.38 -18.97 -0.10
CA ALA A 188 -18.97 -20.03 0.83
C ALA A 188 -17.49 -19.89 1.20
N ILE A 189 -16.64 -19.54 0.23
CA ILE A 189 -15.23 -19.27 0.48
C ILE A 189 -15.09 -18.00 1.32
N LEU A 190 -15.81 -16.92 0.99
CA LEU A 190 -15.79 -15.67 1.76
C LEU A 190 -16.25 -15.90 3.21
N GLY A 191 -17.30 -16.71 3.40
CA GLY A 191 -17.76 -17.12 4.74
C GLY A 191 -16.72 -17.94 5.52
N SER A 192 -16.00 -18.84 4.85
CA SER A 192 -14.89 -19.60 5.46
C SER A 192 -13.74 -18.69 5.87
N LEU A 193 -13.38 -17.71 5.02
CA LEU A 193 -12.34 -16.72 5.34
C LEU A 193 -12.78 -15.84 6.53
N ALA A 194 -14.03 -15.39 6.56
CA ALA A 194 -14.59 -14.64 7.68
C ALA A 194 -14.54 -15.46 8.99
N GLY A 195 -14.87 -16.75 8.93
CA GLY A 195 -14.79 -17.67 10.07
C GLY A 195 -13.36 -17.95 10.57
N SER A 196 -12.33 -17.60 9.78
CA SER A 196 -10.93 -17.67 10.23
C SER A 196 -10.49 -16.43 11.01
N MET A 197 -11.34 -15.40 11.12
CA MET A 197 -11.11 -14.23 11.97
C MET A 197 -11.79 -14.43 13.33
N THR A 198 -11.16 -14.00 14.42
CA THR A 198 -11.76 -14.11 15.76
C THR A 198 -13.07 -13.31 15.90
N PHE A 199 -13.28 -12.31 15.04
CA PHE A 199 -14.51 -11.51 14.96
C PHE A 199 -15.57 -12.08 14.02
N GLY A 200 -15.32 -13.22 13.35
CA GLY A 200 -16.28 -13.90 12.46
C GLY A 200 -16.68 -13.09 11.21
N ARG A 201 -15.91 -12.12 10.79
CA ARG A 201 -16.17 -11.27 9.62
C ARG A 201 -14.91 -10.87 8.87
N LEU A 202 -15.07 -10.46 7.63
CA LEU A 202 -13.99 -9.79 6.89
C LEU A 202 -13.74 -8.38 7.44
N ILE A 203 -12.53 -7.88 7.20
CA ILE A 203 -12.14 -6.52 7.54
C ILE A 203 -12.76 -5.57 6.50
N SER A 204 -13.30 -4.44 6.92
CA SER A 204 -13.70 -3.40 5.98
C SER A 204 -12.50 -2.59 5.49
N PRO A 205 -12.51 -2.09 4.25
CA PRO A 205 -11.46 -1.18 3.76
C PRO A 205 -11.26 0.06 4.64
N GLY A 206 -12.34 0.56 5.28
CA GLY A 206 -12.29 1.70 6.19
C GLY A 206 -11.48 1.42 7.46
N GLU A 207 -11.58 0.23 8.04
CA GLU A 207 -10.78 -0.15 9.23
C GLU A 207 -9.28 -0.19 8.93
N VAL A 208 -8.92 -0.66 7.72
CA VAL A 208 -7.52 -0.60 7.28
C VAL A 208 -7.07 0.84 7.02
N ALA A 209 -7.95 1.67 6.43
CA ALA A 209 -7.69 3.09 6.18
C ALA A 209 -7.41 3.86 7.49
N GLU A 210 -8.17 3.60 8.56
CA GLU A 210 -7.91 4.19 9.88
C GLU A 210 -6.56 3.74 10.45
N THR A 211 -6.18 2.48 10.25
CA THR A 211 -4.86 1.99 10.67
C THR A 211 -3.74 2.68 9.87
N ILE A 212 -3.90 2.84 8.55
CA ILE A 212 -2.95 3.57 7.70
C ILE A 212 -2.84 5.02 8.15
N ARG A 213 -3.96 5.67 8.44
CA ARG A 213 -4.00 7.04 8.96
C ARG A 213 -3.24 7.15 10.29
N PHE A 214 -3.53 6.26 11.25
CA PHE A 214 -2.80 6.21 12.51
C PHE A 214 -1.29 6.10 12.27
N CYS A 215 -0.87 5.17 11.42
CA CYS A 215 0.53 4.97 11.06
C CYS A 215 1.16 6.19 10.38
N SER A 216 0.40 6.93 9.58
CA SER A 216 0.90 8.11 8.88
C SER A 216 1.13 9.32 9.80
N LEU A 217 0.46 9.36 10.96
CA LEU A 217 0.45 10.53 11.84
C LEU A 217 1.25 10.34 13.14
N ASN A 218 1.65 9.11 13.45
CA ASN A 218 2.25 8.77 14.76
C ASN A 218 3.68 8.25 14.61
N PRO A 219 4.71 9.09 14.75
CA PRO A 219 6.10 8.68 14.55
C PRO A 219 6.62 7.69 15.61
N VAL A 220 5.91 7.49 16.72
CA VAL A 220 6.30 6.52 17.77
C VAL A 220 6.37 5.07 17.23
N ILE A 221 5.64 4.78 16.13
CA ILE A 221 5.62 3.43 15.52
C ILE A 221 6.65 3.26 14.41
N ASN A 222 7.65 4.16 14.30
CA ASN A 222 8.64 4.11 13.23
C ASN A 222 9.31 2.74 13.10
N GLY A 223 9.34 2.18 11.89
CA GLY A 223 9.91 0.86 11.58
C GLY A 223 9.04 -0.33 12.00
N SER A 224 7.82 -0.09 12.50
CA SER A 224 6.93 -1.16 12.98
C SER A 224 6.17 -1.86 11.85
N VAL A 225 5.89 -3.15 12.06
CA VAL A 225 4.91 -3.93 11.31
C VAL A 225 3.65 -4.04 12.15
N ILE A 226 2.53 -3.55 11.62
CA ILE A 226 1.24 -3.47 12.31
C ILE A 226 0.26 -4.43 11.64
N HIS A 227 -0.18 -5.46 12.36
CA HIS A 227 -1.18 -6.40 11.87
C HIS A 227 -2.59 -5.85 12.05
N ALA A 228 -3.26 -5.52 10.94
CA ALA A 228 -4.66 -5.11 10.88
C ALA A 228 -5.51 -6.30 10.40
N ASN A 229 -5.64 -7.36 11.21
CA ASN A 229 -6.11 -8.68 10.78
C ASN A 229 -7.27 -9.26 11.61
N LEU A 230 -7.92 -8.48 12.48
CA LEU A 230 -9.02 -8.93 13.36
C LEU A 230 -8.71 -10.24 14.11
N GLY A 231 -7.43 -10.44 14.52
CA GLY A 231 -7.03 -11.67 15.20
C GLY A 231 -7.21 -12.90 14.32
N GLN A 232 -6.66 -12.88 13.10
CA GLN A 232 -6.69 -14.04 12.20
C GLN A 232 -6.16 -15.29 12.91
N VAL A 233 -6.94 -16.35 12.92
CA VAL A 233 -6.58 -17.61 13.60
C VAL A 233 -5.44 -18.27 12.83
N GLU A 234 -4.33 -18.52 13.51
CA GLU A 234 -3.20 -19.26 12.99
C GLU A 234 -3.45 -20.76 13.10
N ARG A 235 -3.31 -21.52 12.01
CA ARG A 235 -3.48 -22.99 11.97
C ARG A 235 -2.31 -23.63 11.25
#